data_1f26b4228b666b068d68ebccb030477f
#
_entry.id   1f26b4228b666b068d68ebccb030477f
#
_cell.length_a   1.000
_cell.length_b   1.000
_cell.length_c   1.000
_cell.angle_alpha   90.00
_cell.angle_beta   90.00
_cell.angle_gamma   90.00
#
_symmetry.space_group_name_H-M   'P 1'
#
loop_
_entity.id
_entity.type
_entity.pdbx_description
1 polymer ?
#
loop_
_entity_poly.entity_id
_entity_poly.type
_entity_poly.pdbx_seq_one_letter_code
_entity_poly.pdbx_strand_id
1 'polypeptide(L)'
;MEIQKLNWAGIKLTSQGKTILIDAVEDFSYYKPVLGDAVEDLIQFSDWVEADYMLFTHLHLDHFDKSVIKKCLKKDGKLIVYSELEAFVRKYVEDVEMVVLNLDEAFIENGIIFKPVFAMDGVGEIQSSWIVEDQDTKIFHGGDTIWHNQFWKLGKENENIDYAFLPVNGVVVNFEVIGLEYSPVPASLNLKEAFAAAHLLHAKKLVPIHYGLFAHEKFYIPREFDEKDLERVSEEVGQEYVILKDGEVLV
;
A
#
# COMPACT_ATOMS: atom_id res chain seq x y z
N MET A 1 10.26 13.83 -6.64
CA MET A 1 8.89 13.27 -6.50
C MET A 1 8.21 13.90 -5.29
N GLU A 2 6.99 14.46 -5.44
CA GLU A 2 6.15 14.86 -4.31
C GLU A 2 5.28 13.66 -3.90
N ILE A 3 5.11 13.43 -2.60
CA ILE A 3 4.37 12.28 -2.07
C ILE A 3 3.28 12.80 -1.14
N GLN A 4 2.01 12.48 -1.39
CA GLN A 4 0.89 12.81 -0.52
C GLN A 4 0.23 11.53 -0.02
N LYS A 5 0.07 11.42 1.31
CA LYS A 5 -0.73 10.35 1.89
C LYS A 5 -2.22 10.61 1.63
N LEU A 6 -2.91 9.59 1.18
CA LEU A 6 -4.37 9.56 1.07
C LEU A 6 -4.96 8.74 2.22
N ASN A 7 -6.21 8.27 2.07
CA ASN A 7 -6.83 7.41 3.08
C ASN A 7 -6.10 6.07 3.22
N TRP A 8 -5.99 5.58 4.44
CA TRP A 8 -5.58 4.21 4.78
C TRP A 8 -4.19 3.83 4.24
N ALA A 9 -4.12 2.99 3.20
CA ALA A 9 -2.88 2.61 2.53
C ALA A 9 -2.59 3.46 1.28
N GLY A 10 -3.54 4.31 0.88
CA GLY A 10 -3.46 5.09 -0.36
C GLY A 10 -2.39 6.16 -0.35
N ILE A 11 -1.68 6.30 -1.47
CA ILE A 11 -0.76 7.42 -1.72
C ILE A 11 -0.95 8.01 -3.11
N LYS A 12 -0.70 9.31 -3.20
CA LYS A 12 -0.57 10.03 -4.47
C LYS A 12 0.86 10.48 -4.64
N LEU A 13 1.44 10.20 -5.80
CA LEU A 13 2.76 10.67 -6.19
C LEU A 13 2.63 11.67 -7.34
N THR A 14 3.42 12.72 -7.30
CA THR A 14 3.56 13.65 -8.42
C THR A 14 5.03 13.69 -8.85
N SER A 15 5.30 13.26 -10.07
CA SER A 15 6.64 13.18 -10.63
C SER A 15 6.64 13.49 -12.13
N GLN A 16 7.59 14.27 -12.60
CA GLN A 16 7.74 14.64 -14.03
C GLN A 16 6.44 15.19 -14.67
N GLY A 17 5.63 15.90 -13.88
CA GLY A 17 4.33 16.43 -14.32
C GLY A 17 3.24 15.35 -14.47
N LYS A 18 3.47 14.14 -13.97
CA LYS A 18 2.55 13.00 -13.94
C LYS A 18 2.03 12.75 -12.55
N THR A 19 0.78 12.35 -12.44
CA THR A 19 0.13 11.92 -11.20
C THR A 19 -0.04 10.41 -11.19
N ILE A 20 0.37 9.80 -10.09
CA ILE A 20 0.32 8.35 -9.88
C ILE A 20 -0.49 8.10 -8.60
N LEU A 21 -1.41 7.16 -8.62
CA LEU A 21 -2.14 6.67 -7.44
C LEU A 21 -1.76 5.22 -7.16
N ILE A 22 -1.50 4.91 -5.89
CA ILE A 22 -1.26 3.54 -5.42
C ILE A 22 -2.25 3.26 -4.29
N ASP A 23 -2.99 2.15 -4.37
CA ASP A 23 -3.97 1.69 -3.37
C ASP A 23 -4.94 2.80 -2.89
N ALA A 24 -5.34 3.68 -3.80
CA ALA A 24 -6.14 4.85 -3.49
C ALA A 24 -7.64 4.48 -3.44
N VAL A 25 -8.24 4.58 -2.26
CA VAL A 25 -9.64 4.24 -1.98
C VAL A 25 -10.35 5.40 -1.31
N GLU A 26 -11.59 5.66 -1.71
CA GLU A 26 -12.48 6.66 -1.08
C GLU A 26 -13.70 6.04 -0.42
N ASP A 27 -14.22 4.94 -0.98
CA ASP A 27 -15.44 4.30 -0.52
C ASP A 27 -15.16 2.96 0.16
N PHE A 28 -15.14 2.98 1.49
CA PHE A 28 -15.00 1.78 2.32
C PHE A 28 -16.34 1.19 2.75
N SER A 29 -17.47 1.69 2.23
CA SER A 29 -18.82 1.28 2.68
C SER A 29 -19.08 -0.21 2.49
N TYR A 30 -18.57 -0.79 1.43
CA TYR A 30 -18.67 -2.24 1.18
C TYR A 30 -17.85 -3.08 2.15
N TYR A 31 -16.80 -2.51 2.73
CA TYR A 31 -15.91 -3.18 3.68
C TYR A 31 -16.25 -2.86 5.15
N LYS A 32 -17.23 -1.99 5.39
CA LYS A 32 -17.69 -1.66 6.74
C LYS A 32 -18.04 -2.89 7.61
N PRO A 33 -18.69 -3.96 7.09
CA PRO A 33 -18.94 -5.17 7.87
C PRO A 33 -17.68 -5.89 8.35
N VAL A 34 -16.54 -5.62 7.71
CA VAL A 34 -15.23 -6.23 8.00
C VAL A 34 -14.36 -5.28 8.83
N LEU A 35 -14.18 -4.05 8.35
CA LEU A 35 -13.28 -3.07 8.95
C LEU A 35 -13.89 -2.28 10.11
N GLY A 36 -15.22 -2.15 10.15
CA GLY A 36 -15.92 -1.22 11.05
C GLY A 36 -16.14 0.15 10.41
N ASP A 37 -16.54 1.12 11.23
CA ASP A 37 -16.64 2.52 10.82
C ASP A 37 -15.26 3.19 10.88
N ALA A 38 -15.00 4.09 9.92
CA ALA A 38 -13.83 4.96 10.01
C ALA A 38 -13.94 5.88 11.23
N VAL A 39 -12.86 6.04 11.97
CA VAL A 39 -12.81 6.89 13.17
C VAL A 39 -12.54 8.37 12.86
N GLU A 40 -12.12 8.67 11.64
CA GLU A 40 -11.89 10.02 11.12
C GLU A 40 -12.58 10.19 9.75
N ASP A 41 -12.75 11.45 9.33
CA ASP A 41 -13.33 11.78 8.03
C ASP A 41 -12.40 11.36 6.90
N LEU A 42 -12.96 10.68 5.91
CA LEU A 42 -12.24 10.25 4.71
C LEU A 42 -12.06 11.39 3.71
N ILE A 43 -10.88 11.47 3.10
CA ILE A 43 -10.59 12.45 2.05
C ILE A 43 -11.30 12.03 0.76
N GLN A 44 -12.07 12.94 0.19
CA GLN A 44 -12.71 12.79 -1.13
C GLN A 44 -11.79 13.38 -2.20
N PHE A 45 -10.75 12.65 -2.58
CA PHE A 45 -9.71 13.14 -3.49
C PHE A 45 -10.12 13.04 -4.97
N SER A 46 -11.09 12.22 -5.32
CA SER A 46 -11.56 12.08 -6.70
C SER A 46 -12.21 13.35 -7.28
N ASP A 47 -12.56 14.31 -6.42
CA ASP A 47 -13.08 15.62 -6.86
C ASP A 47 -11.99 16.53 -7.45
N TRP A 48 -10.71 16.26 -7.19
CA TRP A 48 -9.59 17.12 -7.58
C TRP A 48 -8.33 16.38 -8.09
N VAL A 49 -8.33 15.05 -8.11
CA VAL A 49 -7.22 14.25 -8.63
C VAL A 49 -7.57 13.71 -10.01
N GLU A 50 -6.66 13.93 -10.96
CA GLU A 50 -6.63 13.24 -12.25
C GLU A 50 -5.29 12.50 -12.38
N ALA A 51 -5.34 11.15 -12.49
CA ALA A 51 -4.19 10.28 -12.51
C ALA A 51 -3.77 9.89 -13.93
N ASP A 52 -2.48 9.97 -14.21
CA ASP A 52 -1.87 9.41 -15.41
C ASP A 52 -1.63 7.90 -15.26
N TYR A 53 -1.34 7.45 -14.03
CA TYR A 53 -1.09 6.04 -13.71
C TYR A 53 -1.81 5.65 -12.43
N MET A 54 -2.33 4.43 -12.40
CA MET A 54 -2.89 3.83 -11.17
C MET A 54 -2.34 2.42 -11.00
N LEU A 55 -1.95 2.10 -9.77
CA LEU A 55 -1.39 0.82 -9.35
C LEU A 55 -2.17 0.28 -8.16
N PHE A 56 -2.23 -1.04 -8.05
CA PHE A 56 -2.82 -1.75 -6.91
C PHE A 56 -1.85 -2.83 -6.45
N THR A 57 -1.70 -2.98 -5.15
CA THR A 57 -0.92 -4.08 -4.59
C THR A 57 -1.71 -5.39 -4.70
N HIS A 58 -3.00 -5.35 -4.43
CA HIS A 58 -3.96 -6.46 -4.50
C HIS A 58 -5.40 -5.95 -4.66
N LEU A 59 -6.39 -6.85 -4.61
CA LEU A 59 -7.77 -6.50 -4.96
C LEU A 59 -8.75 -6.51 -3.76
N HIS A 60 -8.26 -6.46 -2.51
CA HIS A 60 -9.13 -6.16 -1.39
C HIS A 60 -9.75 -4.77 -1.55
N LEU A 61 -10.99 -4.61 -1.08
CA LEU A 61 -11.77 -3.39 -1.33
C LEU A 61 -11.26 -2.16 -0.58
N ASP A 62 -10.33 -2.33 0.32
CA ASP A 62 -9.60 -1.25 1.00
C ASP A 62 -8.30 -0.86 0.28
N HIS A 63 -7.98 -1.51 -0.85
CA HIS A 63 -6.86 -1.18 -1.75
C HIS A 63 -7.30 -0.99 -3.21
N PHE A 64 -8.47 -1.53 -3.59
CA PHE A 64 -8.97 -1.50 -4.96
C PHE A 64 -10.38 -0.90 -5.04
N ASP A 65 -10.47 0.35 -5.53
CA ASP A 65 -11.73 1.07 -5.70
C ASP A 65 -12.00 1.35 -7.17
N LYS A 66 -13.00 0.64 -7.73
CA LYS A 66 -13.43 0.82 -9.13
C LYS A 66 -13.99 2.20 -9.40
N SER A 67 -14.60 2.85 -8.40
CA SER A 67 -15.16 4.18 -8.55
C SER A 67 -14.06 5.23 -8.68
N VAL A 68 -12.98 5.07 -7.93
CA VAL A 68 -11.78 5.91 -8.02
C VAL A 68 -11.11 5.75 -9.39
N ILE A 69 -10.97 4.52 -9.89
CA ILE A 69 -10.43 4.30 -11.24
C ILE A 69 -11.25 5.08 -12.27
N LYS A 70 -12.57 4.92 -12.23
CA LYS A 70 -13.47 5.55 -13.19
C LYS A 70 -13.49 7.08 -13.13
N LYS A 71 -13.30 7.65 -11.93
CA LYS A 71 -13.34 9.10 -11.72
C LYS A 71 -11.98 9.77 -11.94
N CYS A 72 -10.90 9.12 -11.45
CA CYS A 72 -9.58 9.74 -11.41
C CYS A 72 -8.68 9.40 -12.60
N LEU A 73 -8.83 8.21 -13.21
CA LEU A 73 -7.95 7.84 -14.31
C LEU A 73 -8.27 8.69 -15.55
N LYS A 74 -7.27 9.39 -16.07
CA LYS A 74 -7.38 10.16 -17.32
C LYS A 74 -7.76 9.25 -18.47
N LYS A 75 -8.33 9.82 -19.53
CA LYS A 75 -8.74 9.08 -20.73
C LYS A 75 -7.57 8.33 -21.39
N ASP A 76 -6.38 8.89 -21.34
CA ASP A 76 -5.11 8.34 -21.83
C ASP A 76 -4.22 7.81 -20.69
N GLY A 77 -4.79 7.71 -19.49
CA GLY A 77 -4.14 7.13 -18.32
C GLY A 77 -4.04 5.61 -18.39
N LYS A 78 -3.13 5.03 -17.63
CA LYS A 78 -2.84 3.59 -17.64
C LYS A 78 -3.01 2.97 -16.26
N LEU A 79 -3.57 1.76 -16.24
CA LEU A 79 -3.44 0.87 -15.08
C LEU A 79 -2.14 0.08 -15.23
N ILE A 80 -1.28 0.10 -14.22
CA ILE A 80 -0.08 -0.73 -14.18
C ILE A 80 -0.37 -1.88 -13.22
N VAL A 81 -0.36 -3.11 -13.73
CA VAL A 81 -0.95 -4.27 -13.07
C VAL A 81 0.06 -5.41 -12.99
N TYR A 82 0.19 -6.03 -11.81
CA TYR A 82 0.89 -7.29 -11.68
C TYR A 82 0.19 -8.39 -12.49
N SER A 83 0.93 -9.18 -13.25
CA SER A 83 0.38 -10.11 -14.24
C SER A 83 -0.62 -11.11 -13.68
N GLU A 84 -0.46 -11.58 -12.44
CA GLU A 84 -1.41 -12.50 -11.82
C GLU A 84 -2.75 -11.85 -11.46
N LEU A 85 -2.82 -10.53 -11.35
CA LEU A 85 -4.04 -9.78 -11.11
C LEU A 85 -4.80 -9.39 -12.38
N GLU A 86 -4.16 -9.45 -13.57
CA GLU A 86 -4.72 -8.94 -14.83
C GLU A 86 -6.13 -9.48 -15.10
N ALA A 87 -6.29 -10.79 -15.05
CA ALA A 87 -7.56 -11.44 -15.39
C ALA A 87 -8.71 -11.04 -14.44
N PHE A 88 -8.39 -10.69 -13.21
CA PHE A 88 -9.36 -10.21 -12.21
C PHE A 88 -9.68 -8.73 -12.44
N VAL A 89 -8.68 -7.88 -12.66
CA VAL A 89 -8.88 -6.45 -12.92
C VAL A 89 -9.74 -6.24 -14.16
N ARG A 90 -9.49 -6.98 -15.25
CA ARG A 90 -10.29 -6.90 -16.49
C ARG A 90 -11.78 -7.23 -16.30
N LYS A 91 -12.17 -7.97 -15.26
CA LYS A 91 -13.58 -8.23 -14.94
C LYS A 91 -14.28 -7.00 -14.36
N TYR A 92 -13.53 -6.07 -13.81
CA TYR A 92 -14.06 -4.90 -13.12
C TYR A 92 -13.88 -3.60 -13.89
N VAL A 93 -12.88 -3.55 -14.78
CA VAL A 93 -12.52 -2.34 -15.53
C VAL A 93 -12.39 -2.70 -17.00
N GLU A 94 -13.30 -2.15 -17.81
CA GLU A 94 -13.33 -2.29 -19.27
C GLU A 94 -12.76 -1.02 -19.92
N ASP A 95 -12.24 -1.15 -21.14
CA ASP A 95 -11.80 -0.05 -22.01
C ASP A 95 -10.71 0.87 -21.39
N VAL A 96 -9.85 0.32 -20.52
CA VAL A 96 -8.70 1.03 -19.95
C VAL A 96 -7.40 0.40 -20.44
N GLU A 97 -6.43 1.23 -20.82
CA GLU A 97 -5.09 0.75 -21.16
C GLU A 97 -4.42 0.13 -19.93
N MET A 98 -3.96 -1.10 -20.05
CA MET A 98 -3.23 -1.82 -19.00
C MET A 98 -1.82 -2.13 -19.45
N VAL A 99 -0.86 -1.80 -18.60
CA VAL A 99 0.52 -2.28 -18.66
C VAL A 99 0.64 -3.42 -17.67
N VAL A 100 0.84 -4.63 -18.19
CA VAL A 100 0.91 -5.85 -17.39
C VAL A 100 2.36 -6.26 -17.19
N LEU A 101 2.78 -6.42 -15.94
CA LEU A 101 4.17 -6.69 -15.58
C LEU A 101 4.29 -7.96 -14.73
N ASN A 102 5.31 -8.76 -14.98
CA ASN A 102 5.72 -9.83 -14.08
C ASN A 102 6.53 -9.27 -12.90
N LEU A 103 6.68 -10.04 -11.83
CA LEU A 103 7.57 -9.64 -10.73
C LEU A 103 8.96 -9.33 -11.27
N ASP A 104 9.58 -8.28 -10.73
CA ASP A 104 10.89 -7.75 -11.09
C ASP A 104 11.01 -7.18 -12.52
N GLU A 105 9.94 -7.21 -13.31
CA GLU A 105 9.87 -6.55 -14.62
C GLU A 105 9.63 -5.04 -14.43
N ALA A 106 10.41 -4.20 -15.10
CA ALA A 106 10.28 -2.75 -15.01
C ALA A 106 9.60 -2.17 -16.25
N PHE A 107 8.60 -1.33 -16.04
CA PHE A 107 8.04 -0.43 -17.05
C PHE A 107 8.59 0.98 -16.83
N ILE A 108 9.10 1.59 -17.89
CA ILE A 108 9.71 2.93 -17.83
C ILE A 108 8.98 3.84 -18.80
N GLU A 109 8.36 4.88 -18.27
CA GLU A 109 7.68 5.89 -19.07
C GLU A 109 7.79 7.27 -18.40
N ASN A 110 7.97 8.31 -19.19
CA ASN A 110 8.13 9.71 -18.73
C ASN A 110 9.21 9.90 -17.64
N GLY A 111 10.27 9.07 -17.66
CA GLY A 111 11.34 9.14 -16.67
C GLY A 111 10.96 8.56 -15.30
N ILE A 112 9.85 7.83 -15.23
CA ILE A 112 9.36 7.14 -14.03
C ILE A 112 9.46 5.63 -14.28
N ILE A 113 9.95 4.90 -13.29
CA ILE A 113 10.08 3.44 -13.29
C ILE A 113 9.01 2.86 -12.38
N PHE A 114 8.28 1.87 -12.87
CA PHE A 114 7.30 1.10 -12.13
C PHE A 114 7.72 -0.36 -12.13
N LYS A 115 7.82 -0.98 -10.97
CA LYS A 115 8.25 -2.37 -10.85
C LYS A 115 7.49 -3.09 -9.74
N PRO A 116 6.69 -4.12 -10.06
CA PRO A 116 6.12 -5.00 -9.05
C PRO A 116 7.21 -5.91 -8.50
N VAL A 117 7.23 -6.09 -7.19
CA VAL A 117 8.14 -6.99 -6.50
C VAL A 117 7.38 -7.90 -5.56
N PHE A 118 8.04 -8.95 -5.09
CA PHE A 118 7.42 -9.97 -4.26
C PHE A 118 6.78 -9.40 -2.99
N ALA A 119 5.57 -9.85 -2.69
CA ALA A 119 4.87 -9.66 -1.44
C ALA A 119 4.08 -10.92 -1.06
N MET A 120 3.63 -11.01 0.19
CA MET A 120 2.73 -12.06 0.66
C MET A 120 1.57 -11.43 1.40
N ASP A 121 0.35 -11.72 0.97
CA ASP A 121 -0.86 -11.36 1.70
C ASP A 121 -1.12 -12.34 2.84
N GLY A 122 -1.58 -11.83 3.99
CA GLY A 122 -1.77 -12.62 5.19
C GLY A 122 -3.06 -13.45 5.22
N VAL A 123 -3.96 -13.23 4.27
CA VAL A 123 -5.19 -14.00 4.07
C VAL A 123 -5.15 -14.87 2.82
N GLY A 124 -4.03 -14.83 2.08
CA GLY A 124 -3.76 -15.74 0.96
C GLY A 124 -4.17 -15.23 -0.42
N GLU A 125 -4.42 -13.93 -0.56
CA GLU A 125 -4.72 -13.31 -1.85
C GLU A 125 -3.45 -13.07 -2.68
N ILE A 126 -3.64 -12.91 -3.99
CA ILE A 126 -2.55 -12.55 -4.90
C ILE A 126 -2.16 -11.10 -4.64
N GLN A 127 -0.90 -10.87 -4.30
CA GLN A 127 -0.38 -9.55 -3.99
C GLN A 127 1.02 -9.33 -4.58
N SER A 128 1.32 -8.09 -4.93
CA SER A 128 2.67 -7.57 -5.14
C SER A 128 2.90 -6.32 -4.32
N SER A 129 4.15 -6.05 -3.93
CA SER A 129 4.59 -4.71 -3.55
C SER A 129 5.02 -3.94 -4.79
N TRP A 130 5.09 -2.61 -4.68
CA TRP A 130 5.51 -1.76 -5.79
C TRP A 130 6.77 -0.97 -5.46
N ILE A 131 7.68 -0.89 -6.42
CA ILE A 131 8.74 0.12 -6.44
C ILE A 131 8.36 1.14 -7.51
N VAL A 132 8.34 2.41 -7.11
CA VAL A 132 8.19 3.54 -8.04
C VAL A 132 9.37 4.47 -7.83
N GLU A 133 10.07 4.79 -8.92
CA GLU A 133 11.32 5.55 -8.90
C GLU A 133 11.32 6.63 -9.99
N ASP A 134 11.81 7.81 -9.65
CA ASP A 134 12.23 8.83 -10.61
C ASP A 134 13.72 9.17 -10.41
N GLN A 135 14.20 10.28 -11.02
CA GLN A 135 15.61 10.65 -10.93
C GLN A 135 16.10 10.89 -9.50
N ASP A 136 15.21 11.35 -8.61
CA ASP A 136 15.56 11.89 -7.29
C ASP A 136 15.04 11.04 -6.14
N THR A 137 13.99 10.25 -6.35
CA THR A 137 13.27 9.55 -5.27
C THR A 137 12.87 8.15 -5.69
N LYS A 138 13.10 7.20 -4.81
CA LYS A 138 12.63 5.81 -4.93
C LYS A 138 11.76 5.47 -3.73
N ILE A 139 10.55 4.99 -3.99
CA ILE A 139 9.65 4.49 -2.96
C ILE A 139 9.43 2.98 -3.09
N PHE A 140 9.17 2.35 -1.96
CA PHE A 140 8.63 0.99 -1.85
C PHE A 140 7.25 1.07 -1.20
N HIS A 141 6.22 0.49 -1.81
CA HIS A 141 4.87 0.39 -1.25
C HIS A 141 4.53 -1.08 -1.01
N GLY A 142 4.38 -1.47 0.24
CA GLY A 142 4.25 -2.87 0.66
C GLY A 142 2.85 -3.46 0.52
N GLY A 143 1.80 -2.62 0.40
CA GLY A 143 0.42 -3.11 0.54
C GLY A 143 0.21 -3.73 1.92
N ASP A 144 -0.48 -4.85 1.98
CA ASP A 144 -0.80 -5.60 3.21
C ASP A 144 0.19 -6.73 3.52
N THR A 145 1.42 -6.59 3.01
CA THR A 145 2.38 -7.69 3.15
C THR A 145 2.57 -8.13 4.61
N ILE A 146 2.69 -9.44 4.79
CA ILE A 146 3.18 -10.06 6.04
C ILE A 146 4.72 -10.17 6.00
N TRP A 147 5.31 -10.60 7.14
CA TRP A 147 6.73 -10.93 7.18
C TRP A 147 7.08 -12.09 6.25
N HIS A 148 8.11 -11.88 5.42
CA HIS A 148 8.69 -12.91 4.55
C HIS A 148 10.20 -12.78 4.39
N ASN A 149 10.88 -13.86 4.01
CA ASN A 149 12.34 -13.88 3.91
C ASN A 149 12.90 -13.18 2.65
N GLN A 150 12.05 -12.60 1.80
CA GLN A 150 12.51 -11.90 0.60
C GLN A 150 12.98 -10.46 0.89
N PHE A 151 12.71 -9.88 2.06
CA PHE A 151 13.14 -8.50 2.38
C PHE A 151 14.64 -8.28 2.21
N TRP A 152 15.48 -9.26 2.62
CA TRP A 152 16.94 -9.20 2.39
C TRP A 152 17.30 -9.15 0.90
N LYS A 153 16.64 -9.97 0.09
CA LYS A 153 16.86 -9.98 -1.36
C LYS A 153 16.39 -8.67 -1.98
N LEU A 154 15.18 -8.22 -1.63
CA LEU A 154 14.59 -6.98 -2.14
C LEU A 154 15.48 -5.77 -1.84
N GLY A 155 15.99 -5.65 -0.60
CA GLY A 155 16.90 -4.57 -0.23
C GLY A 155 18.22 -4.60 -0.99
N LYS A 156 18.77 -5.81 -1.24
CA LYS A 156 20.01 -5.96 -2.02
C LYS A 156 19.82 -5.64 -3.51
N GLU A 157 18.66 -5.96 -4.07
CA GLU A 157 18.37 -5.79 -5.51
C GLU A 157 17.79 -4.40 -5.83
N ASN A 158 17.34 -3.65 -4.81
CA ASN A 158 16.68 -2.36 -4.97
C ASN A 158 17.28 -1.31 -4.05
N GLU A 159 18.59 -1.07 -4.19
CA GLU A 159 19.30 -0.09 -3.36
C GLU A 159 18.71 1.33 -3.45
N ASN A 160 18.98 2.15 -2.42
CA ASN A 160 18.60 3.56 -2.33
C ASN A 160 17.09 3.82 -2.28
N ILE A 161 16.33 3.00 -1.58
CA ILE A 161 14.92 3.30 -1.26
C ILE A 161 14.89 4.49 -0.28
N ASP A 162 14.21 5.57 -0.67
CA ASP A 162 14.06 6.75 0.19
C ASP A 162 12.96 6.52 1.24
N TYR A 163 11.83 5.99 0.81
CA TYR A 163 10.68 5.77 1.68
C TYR A 163 10.05 4.39 1.46
N ALA A 164 9.88 3.64 2.54
CA ALA A 164 9.13 2.38 2.54
C ALA A 164 7.78 2.58 3.22
N PHE A 165 6.70 2.53 2.45
CA PHE A 165 5.32 2.54 2.93
C PHE A 165 4.93 1.11 3.31
N LEU A 166 4.82 0.84 4.62
CA LEU A 166 4.54 -0.50 5.13
C LEU A 166 3.39 -0.48 6.13
N PRO A 167 2.54 -1.53 6.13
CA PRO A 167 1.50 -1.68 7.14
C PRO A 167 2.15 -1.89 8.50
N VAL A 168 1.51 -1.38 9.56
CA VAL A 168 2.04 -1.47 10.93
C VAL A 168 1.03 -1.99 11.95
N ASN A 169 -0.22 -2.19 11.53
CA ASN A 169 -1.30 -2.53 12.47
C ASN A 169 -1.28 -3.98 12.96
N GLY A 170 -0.53 -4.89 12.32
CA GLY A 170 -0.43 -6.29 12.73
C GLY A 170 -1.79 -6.93 12.99
N VAL A 171 -2.77 -6.63 12.14
CA VAL A 171 -4.15 -7.02 12.33
C VAL A 171 -4.33 -8.52 12.39
N VAL A 172 -5.13 -8.99 13.34
CA VAL A 172 -5.64 -10.36 13.37
C VAL A 172 -7.04 -10.36 12.77
N VAL A 173 -7.24 -11.12 11.71
CA VAL A 173 -8.56 -11.30 11.09
C VAL A 173 -9.20 -12.56 11.66
N ASN A 174 -10.33 -12.39 12.33
CA ASN A 174 -11.04 -13.51 12.95
C ASN A 174 -12.05 -14.12 11.97
N PHE A 175 -11.64 -15.13 11.26
CA PHE A 175 -12.46 -15.86 10.30
C PHE A 175 -13.53 -16.79 10.91
N GLU A 176 -13.58 -16.96 12.24
CA GLU A 176 -14.65 -17.74 12.89
C GLU A 176 -16.05 -17.17 12.59
N VAL A 177 -16.14 -15.85 12.37
CA VAL A 177 -17.41 -15.17 12.01
C VAL A 177 -17.98 -15.62 10.67
N ILE A 178 -17.17 -16.24 9.82
CA ILE A 178 -17.58 -16.82 8.52
C ILE A 178 -17.42 -18.35 8.50
N GLY A 179 -17.21 -18.97 9.67
CA GLY A 179 -17.17 -20.44 9.82
C GLY A 179 -15.83 -21.10 9.53
N LEU A 180 -14.73 -20.34 9.52
CA LEU A 180 -13.37 -20.88 9.43
C LEU A 180 -12.70 -20.92 10.81
N GLU A 181 -11.61 -21.65 10.93
CA GLU A 181 -10.86 -21.72 12.18
C GLU A 181 -10.13 -20.41 12.50
N TYR A 182 -10.05 -20.07 13.79
CA TYR A 182 -9.32 -18.91 14.26
C TYR A 182 -7.81 -19.09 14.10
N SER A 183 -7.15 -18.05 13.59
CA SER A 183 -5.69 -17.93 13.61
C SER A 183 -5.28 -16.66 14.36
N PRO A 184 -4.40 -16.76 15.38
CA PRO A 184 -3.86 -15.59 16.07
C PRO A 184 -2.70 -14.90 15.31
N VAL A 185 -2.36 -15.40 14.13
CA VAL A 185 -1.26 -14.88 13.32
C VAL A 185 -1.73 -13.60 12.61
N PRO A 186 -0.95 -12.51 12.69
CA PRO A 186 -1.28 -11.27 11.98
C PRO A 186 -1.40 -11.46 10.46
N ALA A 187 -2.37 -10.78 9.87
CA ALA A 187 -2.61 -10.75 8.42
C ALA A 187 -1.85 -9.62 7.70
N SER A 188 -1.13 -8.78 8.43
CA SER A 188 -0.20 -7.76 7.91
C SER A 188 0.98 -7.61 8.86
N LEU A 189 2.04 -6.90 8.45
CA LEU A 189 3.15 -6.59 9.35
C LEU A 189 2.66 -5.85 10.60
N ASN A 190 3.17 -6.24 11.75
CA ASN A 190 3.06 -5.43 12.96
C ASN A 190 4.17 -4.38 13.01
N LEU A 191 4.08 -3.47 13.98
CA LEU A 191 5.01 -2.35 14.12
C LEU A 191 6.49 -2.80 14.06
N LYS A 192 6.88 -3.78 14.86
CA LYS A 192 8.28 -4.27 14.91
C LYS A 192 8.72 -4.91 13.57
N GLU A 193 7.83 -5.67 12.95
CA GLU A 193 8.09 -6.30 11.66
C GLU A 193 8.25 -5.27 10.55
N ALA A 194 7.42 -4.21 10.54
CA ALA A 194 7.52 -3.13 9.56
C ALA A 194 8.86 -2.36 9.67
N PHE A 195 9.28 -2.03 10.88
CA PHE A 195 10.59 -1.41 11.10
C PHE A 195 11.74 -2.32 10.65
N ALA A 196 11.69 -3.60 11.01
CA ALA A 196 12.69 -4.57 10.57
C ALA A 196 12.70 -4.75 9.06
N ALA A 197 11.53 -4.79 8.41
CA ALA A 197 11.42 -4.88 6.95
C ALA A 197 12.02 -3.64 6.27
N ALA A 198 11.68 -2.42 6.73
CA ALA A 198 12.25 -1.18 6.20
C ALA A 198 13.79 -1.14 6.35
N HIS A 199 14.30 -1.61 7.49
CA HIS A 199 15.74 -1.72 7.72
C HIS A 199 16.42 -2.68 6.74
N LEU A 200 15.81 -3.85 6.49
CA LEU A 200 16.34 -4.84 5.53
C LEU A 200 16.20 -4.40 4.07
N LEU A 201 15.21 -3.57 3.77
CA LEU A 201 15.06 -2.89 2.48
C LEU A 201 16.09 -1.76 2.29
N HIS A 202 16.89 -1.43 3.32
CA HIS A 202 17.80 -0.28 3.34
C HIS A 202 17.07 1.03 3.02
N ALA A 203 15.80 1.15 3.42
CA ALA A 203 15.04 2.38 3.25
C ALA A 203 15.56 3.48 4.17
N LYS A 204 15.67 4.71 3.68
CA LYS A 204 16.07 5.85 4.53
C LYS A 204 15.03 6.08 5.63
N LYS A 205 13.73 5.99 5.28
CA LYS A 205 12.64 6.17 6.26
C LYS A 205 11.50 5.16 6.02
N LEU A 206 10.98 4.63 7.11
CA LEU A 206 9.69 3.96 7.14
C LEU A 206 8.58 5.02 7.15
N VAL A 207 7.55 4.84 6.33
CA VAL A 207 6.29 5.59 6.40
C VAL A 207 5.18 4.60 6.75
N PRO A 208 4.70 4.60 8.00
CA PRO A 208 3.61 3.72 8.41
C PRO A 208 2.32 4.00 7.65
N ILE A 209 1.68 2.94 7.19
CA ILE A 209 0.36 2.93 6.55
C ILE A 209 -0.54 1.88 7.20
N HIS A 210 -1.81 1.82 6.78
CA HIS A 210 -2.75 0.76 7.15
C HIS A 210 -2.99 0.67 8.65
N TYR A 211 -3.18 1.81 9.34
CA TYR A 211 -3.42 1.87 10.79
C TYR A 211 -4.24 3.09 11.19
N GLY A 212 -4.84 3.03 12.39
CA GLY A 212 -5.46 4.18 13.05
C GLY A 212 -6.84 4.59 12.53
N LEU A 213 -7.28 4.09 11.37
CA LEU A 213 -8.54 4.50 10.74
C LEU A 213 -9.68 3.50 10.99
N PHE A 214 -9.38 2.21 11.05
CA PHE A 214 -10.38 1.15 11.18
C PHE A 214 -10.04 0.17 12.31
N ALA A 215 -11.10 -0.31 13.01
CA ALA A 215 -11.05 -1.43 13.93
C ALA A 215 -12.44 -2.07 14.02
N HIS A 216 -12.51 -3.37 14.10
CA HIS A 216 -13.75 -4.10 14.32
C HIS A 216 -13.56 -5.16 15.41
N GLU A 217 -14.18 -4.98 16.56
CA GLU A 217 -13.97 -5.75 17.79
C GLU A 217 -13.99 -7.28 17.62
N LYS A 218 -14.71 -7.81 16.64
CA LYS A 218 -14.91 -9.25 16.45
C LYS A 218 -14.26 -9.81 15.20
N PHE A 219 -13.92 -8.99 14.23
CA PHE A 219 -13.44 -9.47 12.94
C PHE A 219 -12.06 -8.93 12.57
N TYR A 220 -11.88 -7.61 12.59
CA TYR A 220 -10.65 -6.93 12.22
C TYR A 220 -10.03 -6.28 13.44
N ILE A 221 -9.07 -7.00 14.06
CA ILE A 221 -8.52 -6.66 15.37
C ILE A 221 -7.08 -6.17 15.20
N PRO A 222 -6.85 -4.85 15.05
CA PRO A 222 -5.51 -4.30 14.93
C PRO A 222 -4.79 -4.39 16.28
N ARG A 223 -3.46 -4.42 16.24
CA ARG A 223 -2.64 -4.20 17.43
C ARG A 223 -2.49 -2.71 17.66
N GLU A 224 -2.84 -2.28 18.85
CA GLU A 224 -2.66 -0.89 19.25
C GLU A 224 -1.19 -0.60 19.54
N PHE A 225 -0.76 0.62 19.22
CA PHE A 225 0.54 1.18 19.57
C PHE A 225 0.40 2.71 19.70
N ASP A 226 1.33 3.33 20.40
CA ASP A 226 1.40 4.77 20.57
C ASP A 226 2.72 5.36 20.03
N GLU A 227 2.91 6.68 20.16
CA GLU A 227 4.13 7.36 19.72
C GLU A 227 5.39 6.84 20.43
N LYS A 228 5.28 6.44 21.70
CA LYS A 228 6.42 5.88 22.45
C LYS A 228 6.83 4.51 21.95
N ASP A 229 5.85 3.72 21.46
CA ASP A 229 6.15 2.45 20.83
C ASP A 229 6.88 2.65 19.50
N LEU A 230 6.49 3.66 18.72
CA LEU A 230 7.20 4.05 17.48
C LEU A 230 8.64 4.45 17.77
N GLU A 231 8.85 5.36 18.72
CA GLU A 231 10.20 5.80 19.12
C GLU A 231 11.06 4.62 19.60
N ARG A 232 10.52 3.82 20.52
CA ARG A 232 11.22 2.65 21.09
C ARG A 232 11.61 1.64 20.03
N VAL A 233 10.71 1.30 19.09
CA VAL A 233 11.02 0.31 18.04
C VAL A 233 11.96 0.88 17.00
N SER A 234 11.85 2.18 16.66
CA SER A 234 12.81 2.89 15.81
C SER A 234 14.23 2.81 16.37
N GLU A 235 14.41 3.09 17.67
CA GLU A 235 15.71 3.00 18.34
C GLU A 235 16.21 1.54 18.41
N GLU A 236 15.34 0.58 18.76
CA GLU A 236 15.69 -0.85 18.87
C GLU A 236 16.20 -1.42 17.55
N VAL A 237 15.57 -1.05 16.43
CA VAL A 237 15.90 -1.56 15.09
C VAL A 237 16.98 -0.70 14.41
N GLY A 238 17.10 0.58 14.78
CA GLY A 238 17.97 1.54 14.11
C GLY A 238 17.40 1.99 12.75
N GLN A 239 16.07 2.14 12.64
CA GLN A 239 15.38 2.55 11.43
C GLN A 239 14.63 3.87 11.66
N GLU A 240 14.97 4.90 10.87
CA GLU A 240 14.23 6.16 10.88
C GLU A 240 12.81 6.00 10.30
N TYR A 241 11.90 6.86 10.75
CA TYR A 241 10.53 6.88 10.25
C TYR A 241 10.00 8.31 10.12
N VAL A 242 8.91 8.45 9.40
CA VAL A 242 8.11 9.68 9.34
C VAL A 242 6.63 9.33 9.34
N ILE A 243 5.86 10.00 10.18
CA ILE A 243 4.41 9.87 10.22
C ILE A 243 3.81 10.89 9.26
N LEU A 244 2.92 10.43 8.40
CA LEU A 244 2.08 11.28 7.55
C LEU A 244 0.62 11.05 7.94
N LYS A 245 -0.09 12.12 8.21
CA LYS A 245 -1.55 12.10 8.32
C LYS A 245 -2.17 12.09 6.92
N ASP A 246 -3.39 11.61 6.84
CA ASP A 246 -4.14 11.65 5.59
C ASP A 246 -4.24 13.10 5.07
N GLY A 247 -3.90 13.32 3.81
CA GLY A 247 -3.78 14.63 3.18
C GLY A 247 -2.43 15.32 3.29
N GLU A 248 -1.55 14.90 4.21
CA GLU A 248 -0.22 15.50 4.33
C GLU A 248 0.70 15.16 3.15
N VAL A 249 1.55 16.12 2.82
CA VAL A 249 2.54 16.01 1.75
C VAL A 249 3.93 15.89 2.34
N LEU A 250 4.65 14.90 1.89
CA LEU A 250 6.07 14.72 2.13
C LEU A 250 6.86 15.39 0.99
N VAL A 251 7.65 16.37 1.34
CA VAL A 251 8.47 17.15 0.39
C VAL A 251 9.94 16.73 0.51
#